data_783eba8e1b04c5f703540d050485cac8
#
_entry.id   783eba8e1b04c5f703540d050485cac8
#
_cell.length_a   1.000
_cell.length_b   1.000
_cell.length_c   1.000
_cell.angle_alpha   90.00
_cell.angle_beta   90.00
_cell.angle_gamma   90.00
#
_symmetry.space_group_name_H-M   'P 1'
#
loop_
_entity.id
_entity.type
_entity.pdbx_description
1 polymer ?
#
loop_
_entity_poly.entity_id
_entity_poly.type
_entity_poly.pdbx_seq_one_letter_code
_entity_poly.pdbx_strand_id
1 'polypeptide(L)'
;MTAATADYAQRIRANLGETWLPRIYRERILRLRTRSYHFEAANPKARIEIQHTLLGVELKIGRRRLLCPDLATARYLSVFARVGVTDVAVPYDITKISHIADELESSWYRMLLLVEQEAGKESRRALGRLRGLLIAQAREEITAAGAGTKMPEFKIKKK
;
A
#
# COMPACT_ATOMS: atom_id res chain seq x y z
N MET A 1 -12.68 -2.82 -20.31
CA MET A 1 -11.33 -2.22 -20.35
C MET A 1 -10.83 -2.20 -21.78
N THR A 2 -10.21 -1.12 -22.18
CA THR A 2 -9.72 -0.98 -23.54
C THR A 2 -8.26 -1.40 -23.60
N ALA A 3 -7.80 -1.73 -24.81
CA ALA A 3 -6.41 -2.07 -25.05
C ALA A 3 -5.50 -0.90 -24.70
N ALA A 4 -5.97 0.33 -24.95
CA ALA A 4 -5.19 1.53 -24.63
C ALA A 4 -4.95 1.65 -23.12
N THR A 5 -5.96 1.32 -22.30
CA THR A 5 -5.80 1.38 -20.84
C THR A 5 -4.74 0.38 -20.38
N ALA A 6 -4.76 -0.83 -20.93
CA ALA A 6 -3.77 -1.84 -20.60
C ALA A 6 -2.36 -1.40 -21.02
N ASP A 7 -2.23 -0.78 -22.18
CA ASP A 7 -0.95 -0.30 -22.67
C ASP A 7 -0.41 0.83 -21.79
N TYR A 8 -1.27 1.76 -21.39
CA TYR A 8 -0.87 2.84 -20.49
C TYR A 8 -0.40 2.27 -19.16
N ALA A 9 -1.13 1.30 -18.63
CA ALA A 9 -0.76 0.69 -17.34
C ALA A 9 0.62 0.04 -17.44
N GLN A 10 0.88 -0.66 -18.55
CA GLN A 10 2.15 -1.33 -18.74
C GLN A 10 3.30 -0.34 -18.84
N ARG A 11 3.10 0.77 -19.55
CA ARG A 11 4.12 1.81 -19.65
C ARG A 11 4.40 2.47 -18.30
N ILE A 12 3.37 2.71 -17.51
CA ILE A 12 3.53 3.29 -16.18
C ILE A 12 4.31 2.34 -15.29
N ARG A 13 3.97 1.05 -15.30
CA ARG A 13 4.69 0.07 -14.49
C ARG A 13 6.16 -0.02 -14.91
N ALA A 14 6.42 0.01 -16.20
CA ALA A 14 7.79 -0.02 -16.71
C ALA A 14 8.56 1.24 -16.29
N ASN A 15 7.89 2.38 -16.30
CA ASN A 15 8.50 3.64 -15.88
C ASN A 15 8.82 3.62 -14.38
N LEU A 16 7.92 3.08 -13.57
CA LEU A 16 8.16 2.97 -12.14
C LEU A 16 9.28 1.98 -11.83
N GLY A 17 9.38 0.90 -12.60
CA GLY A 17 10.44 -0.08 -12.44
C GLY A 17 10.53 -0.61 -11.01
N GLU A 18 11.68 -0.41 -10.36
CA GLU A 18 11.89 -0.88 -9.00
C GLU A 18 10.98 -0.20 -7.99
N THR A 19 10.42 0.96 -8.33
CA THR A 19 9.54 1.69 -7.42
C THR A 19 8.07 1.33 -7.64
N TRP A 20 7.77 0.35 -8.47
CA TRP A 20 6.42 -0.22 -8.56
C TRP A 20 6.10 -0.82 -7.18
N LEU A 21 4.98 -0.42 -6.59
CA LEU A 21 4.68 -0.72 -5.19
C LEU A 21 4.85 -2.20 -4.81
N PRO A 22 4.30 -3.16 -5.59
CA PRO A 22 4.51 -4.56 -5.26
C PRO A 22 5.96 -5.01 -5.29
N ARG A 23 6.82 -4.38 -6.11
CA ARG A 23 8.23 -4.71 -6.11
C ARG A 23 8.93 -4.24 -4.84
N ILE A 24 8.56 -3.05 -4.36
CA ILE A 24 9.08 -2.58 -3.08
C ILE A 24 8.68 -3.57 -1.99
N TYR A 25 7.44 -4.01 -2.02
CA TYR A 25 6.92 -4.94 -1.03
C TYR A 25 7.69 -6.26 -1.04
N ARG A 26 7.84 -6.87 -2.22
CA ARG A 26 8.54 -8.15 -2.32
C ARG A 26 10.04 -8.05 -2.08
N GLU A 27 10.66 -7.01 -2.64
CA GLU A 27 12.13 -6.94 -2.65
C GLU A 27 12.71 -6.24 -1.45
N ARG A 28 11.97 -5.37 -0.81
CA ARG A 28 12.49 -4.59 0.30
C ARG A 28 11.84 -4.89 1.64
N ILE A 29 10.56 -5.20 1.64
CA ILE A 29 9.82 -5.44 2.88
C ILE A 29 9.87 -6.91 3.27
N LEU A 30 9.50 -7.81 2.36
CA LEU A 30 9.43 -9.23 2.69
C LEU A 30 10.77 -9.87 2.98
N ARG A 31 11.87 -9.20 2.68
CA ARG A 31 13.19 -9.68 3.04
C ARG A 31 13.57 -9.38 4.47
N LEU A 32 12.82 -8.49 5.11
CA LEU A 32 13.11 -8.12 6.48
C LEU A 32 12.35 -9.02 7.44
N ARG A 33 12.71 -8.95 8.70
CA ARG A 33 11.95 -9.60 9.74
C ARG A 33 10.66 -8.80 9.91
N THR A 34 9.53 -9.44 9.67
CA THR A 34 8.23 -8.77 9.67
C THR A 34 7.23 -9.52 10.52
N ARG A 35 6.19 -8.79 10.87
CA ARG A 35 4.99 -9.39 11.45
C ARG A 35 3.83 -9.05 10.55
N SER A 36 2.78 -9.85 10.63
CA SER A 36 1.58 -9.62 9.85
C SER A 36 0.67 -8.64 10.57
N TYR A 37 0.10 -7.72 9.81
CA TYR A 37 -0.85 -6.76 10.32
C TYR A 37 -2.12 -6.89 9.50
N HIS A 38 -3.26 -6.99 10.19
CA HIS A 38 -4.54 -7.12 9.50
C HIS A 38 -5.45 -5.93 9.80
N PHE A 39 -6.09 -5.41 8.78
CA PHE A 39 -7.15 -4.42 8.97
C PHE A 39 -8.21 -4.64 7.90
N GLU A 40 -9.44 -4.21 8.21
CA GLU A 40 -10.53 -4.50 7.31
C GLU A 40 -10.48 -3.68 6.05
N ALA A 41 -10.89 -4.30 4.95
CA ALA A 41 -10.89 -3.63 3.68
C ALA A 41 -11.79 -2.40 3.70
N ALA A 42 -11.28 -1.31 3.16
CA ALA A 42 -12.06 -0.10 3.05
C ALA A 42 -12.85 -0.09 1.75
N ASN A 43 -13.93 0.65 1.73
CA ASN A 43 -14.61 0.98 0.50
C ASN A 43 -13.58 1.69 -0.38
N PRO A 44 -13.50 1.42 -1.70
CA PRO A 44 -12.52 2.09 -2.57
C PRO A 44 -12.60 3.61 -2.55
N LYS A 45 -13.75 4.16 -2.15
CA LYS A 45 -13.91 5.60 -2.07
C LYS A 45 -13.71 6.11 -0.65
N ALA A 46 -13.34 5.24 0.29
CA ALA A 46 -13.17 5.66 1.67
C ALA A 46 -12.02 6.66 1.79
N ARG A 47 -12.22 7.63 2.64
CA ARG A 47 -11.21 8.61 2.93
C ARG A 47 -10.21 8.04 3.90
N ILE A 48 -8.93 8.21 3.62
CA ILE A 48 -7.87 7.70 4.47
C ILE A 48 -7.09 8.89 5.02
N GLU A 49 -7.05 8.98 6.34
CA GLU A 49 -6.42 10.11 7.04
C GLU A 49 -5.61 9.63 8.21
N ILE A 50 -4.57 10.38 8.53
CA ILE A 50 -3.79 10.14 9.73
C ILE A 50 -4.12 11.27 10.69
N GLN A 51 -4.52 10.93 11.91
CA GLN A 51 -4.91 11.91 12.92
C GLN A 51 -4.11 11.72 14.19
N HIS A 52 -3.73 12.85 14.79
CA HIS A 52 -3.07 12.84 16.09
C HIS A 52 -4.16 13.04 17.15
N THR A 53 -4.23 12.14 18.10
CA THR A 53 -5.22 12.20 19.17
C THR A 53 -4.53 12.16 20.51
N LEU A 54 -5.32 12.30 21.58
CA LEU A 54 -4.77 12.20 22.92
C LEU A 54 -4.21 10.81 23.22
N LEU A 55 -4.71 9.81 22.50
CA LEU A 55 -4.25 8.42 22.69
C LEU A 55 -3.06 8.06 21.80
N GLY A 56 -2.68 8.95 20.89
CA GLY A 56 -1.58 8.68 19.98
C GLY A 56 -1.97 8.95 18.54
N VAL A 57 -1.41 8.17 17.60
CA VAL A 57 -1.64 8.36 16.18
C VAL A 57 -2.68 7.36 15.71
N GLU A 58 -3.70 7.85 15.02
CA GLU A 58 -4.74 7.00 14.45
C GLU A 58 -4.72 7.05 12.94
N LEU A 59 -4.88 5.90 12.33
CA LEU A 59 -5.14 5.80 10.90
C LEU A 59 -6.64 5.63 10.75
N LYS A 60 -7.28 6.60 10.11
CA LYS A 60 -8.70 6.56 9.90
C LYS A 60 -8.98 6.12 8.48
N ILE A 61 -9.73 5.03 8.34
CA ILE A 61 -10.08 4.46 7.05
C ILE A 61 -11.60 4.50 6.96
N GLY A 62 -12.13 5.53 6.32
CA GLY A 62 -13.57 5.77 6.32
C GLY A 62 -14.04 6.04 7.74
N ARG A 63 -14.89 5.19 8.27
CA ARG A 63 -15.39 5.32 9.64
C ARG A 63 -14.60 4.50 10.65
N ARG A 64 -13.67 3.68 10.18
CA ARG A 64 -12.90 2.83 11.08
C ARG A 64 -11.64 3.53 11.52
N ARG A 65 -11.22 3.24 12.73
CA ARG A 65 -10.03 3.85 13.32
C ARG A 65 -9.09 2.77 13.79
N LEU A 66 -7.83 2.92 13.42
CA LEU A 66 -6.79 1.98 13.82
C LEU A 66 -5.74 2.76 14.60
N LEU A 67 -5.58 2.43 15.86
CA LEU A 67 -4.56 3.07 16.67
C LEU A 67 -3.20 2.50 16.29
N CYS A 68 -2.29 3.37 15.89
CA CYS A 68 -0.94 2.95 15.49
C CYS A 68 0.06 3.35 16.58
N PRO A 69 1.11 2.55 16.74
CA PRO A 69 2.10 2.85 17.77
C PRO A 69 2.85 4.14 17.53
N ASP A 70 2.95 4.57 16.27
CA ASP A 70 3.70 5.78 15.92
C ASP A 70 3.26 6.28 14.54
N LEU A 71 3.75 7.46 14.19
CA LEU A 71 3.41 8.09 12.91
C LEU A 71 3.97 7.29 11.73
N ALA A 72 5.16 6.75 11.87
CA ALA A 72 5.77 6.00 10.78
C ALA A 72 4.92 4.80 10.38
N THR A 73 4.40 4.05 11.37
CA THR A 73 3.54 2.91 11.11
C THR A 73 2.23 3.34 10.46
N ALA A 74 1.65 4.46 10.92
CA ALA A 74 0.42 4.98 10.32
C ALA A 74 0.64 5.36 8.86
N ARG A 75 1.75 6.03 8.55
CA ARG A 75 2.11 6.38 7.17
C ARG A 75 2.29 5.14 6.31
N TYR A 76 3.01 4.17 6.84
CA TYR A 76 3.26 2.89 6.17
C TYR A 76 1.94 2.21 5.81
N LEU A 77 1.09 2.02 6.80
CA LEU A 77 -0.17 1.32 6.60
C LEU A 77 -1.14 2.09 5.70
N SER A 78 -1.07 3.42 5.71
CA SER A 78 -1.99 4.23 4.91
C SER A 78 -1.86 3.95 3.41
N VAL A 79 -0.64 3.67 2.94
CA VAL A 79 -0.43 3.37 1.53
C VAL A 79 -1.12 2.04 1.17
N PHE A 80 -0.96 1.02 2.01
CA PHE A 80 -1.60 -0.27 1.76
C PHE A 80 -3.12 -0.18 1.86
N ALA A 81 -3.62 0.67 2.77
CA ALA A 81 -5.06 0.92 2.86
C ALA A 81 -5.59 1.56 1.58
N ARG A 82 -4.83 2.48 0.97
CA ARG A 82 -5.22 3.11 -0.30
C ARG A 82 -5.27 2.10 -1.43
N VAL A 83 -4.39 1.12 -1.41
CA VAL A 83 -4.36 0.06 -2.41
C VAL A 83 -5.50 -0.94 -2.17
N GLY A 84 -5.97 -1.05 -0.93
CA GLY A 84 -7.03 -1.98 -0.57
C GLY A 84 -6.52 -3.33 -0.09
N VAL A 85 -5.25 -3.40 0.30
CA VAL A 85 -4.67 -4.61 0.86
C VAL A 85 -5.06 -4.68 2.33
N THR A 86 -5.45 -5.86 2.81
CA THR A 86 -5.92 -6.03 4.18
C THR A 86 -4.91 -6.72 5.09
N ASP A 87 -4.02 -7.53 4.53
CA ASP A 87 -3.01 -8.24 5.30
C ASP A 87 -1.65 -7.81 4.82
N VAL A 88 -0.87 -7.23 5.69
CA VAL A 88 0.37 -6.57 5.32
C VAL A 88 1.50 -6.99 6.22
N ALA A 89 2.66 -7.26 5.62
CA ALA A 89 3.88 -7.48 6.38
C ALA A 89 4.42 -6.12 6.82
N VAL A 90 4.74 -6.00 8.10
CA VAL A 90 5.27 -4.76 8.67
C VAL A 90 6.59 -5.08 9.35
N PRO A 91 7.66 -4.36 9.02
CA PRO A 91 8.95 -4.62 9.67
C PRO A 91 8.90 -4.39 11.18
N TYR A 92 9.64 -5.18 11.92
CA TYR A 92 9.76 -4.97 13.36
C TYR A 92 10.59 -3.73 13.67
N ASP A 93 11.60 -3.45 12.84
CA ASP A 93 12.50 -2.33 13.08
C ASP A 93 11.83 -1.01 12.69
N ILE A 94 11.57 -0.17 13.68
CA ILE A 94 10.85 1.07 13.48
C ILE A 94 11.58 2.05 12.58
N THR A 95 12.91 2.04 12.60
CA THR A 95 13.68 2.94 11.75
C THR A 95 13.51 2.55 10.29
N LYS A 96 13.38 1.25 10.03
CA LYS A 96 13.15 0.79 8.66
C LYS A 96 11.73 1.12 8.21
N ILE A 97 10.76 1.07 9.12
CA ILE A 97 9.39 1.44 8.78
C ILE A 97 9.33 2.88 8.29
N SER A 98 9.98 3.80 8.99
CA SER A 98 9.97 5.21 8.62
C SER A 98 10.58 5.42 7.23
N HIS A 99 11.72 4.79 6.99
CA HIS A 99 12.42 4.91 5.73
C HIS A 99 11.62 4.33 4.56
N ILE A 100 11.05 3.15 4.78
CA ILE A 100 10.24 2.49 3.76
C ILE A 100 8.93 3.24 3.52
N ALA A 101 8.34 3.84 4.57
CA ALA A 101 7.14 4.65 4.40
C ALA A 101 7.38 5.79 3.41
N ASP A 102 8.56 6.41 3.44
CA ASP A 102 8.90 7.45 2.48
C ASP A 102 8.91 6.89 1.06
N GLU A 103 9.48 5.70 0.88
CA GLU A 103 9.53 5.08 -0.44
C GLU A 103 8.14 4.70 -0.94
N LEU A 104 7.30 4.16 -0.04
CA LEU A 104 5.94 3.76 -0.40
C LEU A 104 5.12 4.98 -0.81
N GLU A 105 5.22 6.06 -0.05
CA GLU A 105 4.49 7.28 -0.37
C GLU A 105 4.97 7.87 -1.70
N SER A 106 6.26 7.88 -1.93
CA SER A 106 6.82 8.38 -3.19
C SER A 106 6.33 7.54 -4.36
N SER A 107 6.33 6.22 -4.20
CA SER A 107 5.85 5.31 -5.23
C SER A 107 4.38 5.58 -5.56
N TRP A 108 3.55 5.72 -4.52
CA TRP A 108 2.13 5.97 -4.69
C TRP A 108 1.88 7.27 -5.45
N TYR A 109 2.50 8.38 -5.00
CA TYR A 109 2.29 9.66 -5.63
C TYR A 109 2.85 9.71 -7.05
N ARG A 110 3.98 9.05 -7.28
CA ARG A 110 4.54 8.99 -8.63
C ARG A 110 3.62 8.23 -9.57
N MET A 111 3.02 7.13 -9.09
CA MET A 111 2.05 6.39 -9.88
C MET A 111 0.88 7.28 -10.28
N LEU A 112 0.34 8.04 -9.31
CA LEU A 112 -0.78 8.94 -9.60
C LEU A 112 -0.39 10.02 -10.60
N LEU A 113 0.83 10.54 -10.50
CA LEU A 113 1.32 11.55 -11.43
C LEU A 113 1.42 10.98 -12.84
N LEU A 114 1.95 9.76 -12.97
CA LEU A 114 2.07 9.12 -14.28
C LEU A 114 0.71 8.82 -14.89
N VAL A 115 -0.27 8.46 -14.06
CA VAL A 115 -1.65 8.25 -14.52
C VAL A 115 -2.19 9.55 -15.10
N GLU A 116 -1.95 10.66 -14.40
CA GLU A 116 -2.41 11.96 -14.86
C GLU A 116 -1.76 12.33 -16.19
N GLN A 117 -0.48 12.07 -16.34
CA GLN A 117 0.25 12.37 -17.55
C GLN A 117 -0.19 11.53 -18.74
N GLU A 118 -0.52 10.27 -18.52
CA GLU A 118 -0.91 9.37 -19.62
C GLU A 118 -2.37 9.52 -20.02
N ALA A 119 -3.26 9.65 -19.07
CA ALA A 119 -4.70 9.60 -19.33
C ALA A 119 -5.45 10.90 -19.03
N GLY A 120 -4.84 11.82 -18.31
CA GLY A 120 -5.53 13.05 -17.89
C GLY A 120 -6.00 13.91 -19.06
N LYS A 121 -5.32 13.80 -20.22
CA LYS A 121 -5.69 14.58 -21.39
C LYS A 121 -6.89 13.99 -22.11
N GLU A 122 -7.24 12.74 -21.87
CA GLU A 122 -8.34 12.10 -22.57
C GLU A 122 -9.67 12.39 -21.89
N SER A 123 -9.81 11.99 -20.64
CA SER A 123 -11.02 12.26 -19.88
C SER A 123 -10.82 11.82 -18.45
N ARG A 124 -11.71 12.31 -17.56
CA ARG A 124 -11.70 11.85 -16.19
C ARG A 124 -12.04 10.38 -16.07
N ARG A 125 -12.87 9.89 -16.99
CA ARG A 125 -13.26 8.47 -17.02
C ARG A 125 -12.07 7.60 -17.38
N ALA A 126 -11.29 8.01 -18.39
CA ALA A 126 -10.09 7.28 -18.77
C ALA A 126 -9.08 7.25 -17.64
N LEU A 127 -8.90 8.38 -16.97
CA LEU A 127 -8.00 8.49 -15.82
C LEU A 127 -8.43 7.56 -14.71
N GLY A 128 -9.72 7.54 -14.39
CA GLY A 128 -10.26 6.68 -13.35
C GLY A 128 -10.09 5.19 -13.67
N ARG A 129 -10.28 4.81 -14.94
CA ARG A 129 -10.09 3.42 -15.33
C ARG A 129 -8.64 2.99 -15.20
N LEU A 130 -7.72 3.84 -15.64
CA LEU A 130 -6.29 3.54 -15.57
C LEU A 130 -5.83 3.44 -14.12
N ARG A 131 -6.24 4.40 -13.30
CA ARG A 131 -5.91 4.38 -11.88
C ARG A 131 -6.45 3.13 -11.21
N GLY A 132 -7.71 2.79 -11.48
CA GLY A 132 -8.34 1.61 -10.91
C GLY A 132 -7.64 0.32 -11.33
N LEU A 133 -7.21 0.24 -12.58
CA LEU A 133 -6.49 -0.94 -13.08
C LEU A 133 -5.16 -1.11 -12.36
N LEU A 134 -4.39 -0.03 -12.23
CA LEU A 134 -3.08 -0.10 -11.56
C LEU A 134 -3.23 -0.46 -10.08
N ILE A 135 -4.22 0.11 -9.42
CA ILE A 135 -4.48 -0.20 -8.02
C ILE A 135 -4.87 -1.67 -7.87
N ALA A 136 -5.71 -2.18 -8.76
CA ALA A 136 -6.11 -3.58 -8.72
C ALA A 136 -4.92 -4.51 -8.96
N GLN A 137 -4.05 -4.17 -9.91
CA GLN A 137 -2.85 -4.96 -10.17
C GLN A 137 -1.91 -4.96 -8.97
N ALA A 138 -1.72 -3.80 -8.35
CA ALA A 138 -0.87 -3.70 -7.17
C ALA A 138 -1.44 -4.52 -6.02
N ARG A 139 -2.75 -4.44 -5.80
CA ARG A 139 -3.41 -5.21 -4.74
C ARG A 139 -3.25 -6.70 -4.95
N GLU A 140 -3.44 -7.17 -6.17
CA GLU A 140 -3.32 -8.58 -6.48
C GLU A 140 -1.91 -9.09 -6.25
N GLU A 141 -0.91 -8.33 -6.69
CA GLU A 141 0.48 -8.75 -6.55
C GLU A 141 0.94 -8.74 -5.10
N ILE A 142 0.52 -7.75 -4.33
CA ILE A 142 0.87 -7.70 -2.91
C ILE A 142 0.18 -8.84 -2.16
N THR A 143 -1.10 -9.06 -2.42
CA THR A 143 -1.84 -10.13 -1.78
C THR A 143 -1.23 -11.50 -2.11
N ALA A 144 -0.83 -11.70 -3.37
CA ALA A 144 -0.20 -12.96 -3.78
C ALA A 144 1.16 -13.17 -3.11
N ALA A 145 1.87 -12.10 -2.81
CA ALA A 145 3.16 -12.20 -2.13
C ALA A 145 3.01 -12.57 -0.66
N GLY A 146 1.87 -12.29 -0.07
CA GLY A 146 1.57 -12.68 1.30
C GLY A 146 1.90 -11.61 2.33
N ALA A 147 1.57 -11.89 3.59
CA ALA A 147 1.74 -10.94 4.68
C ALA A 147 3.05 -11.14 5.45
N GLY A 148 4.01 -11.76 4.83
CA GLY A 148 5.31 -11.96 5.46
C GLY A 148 5.40 -13.25 6.25
N THR A 149 6.56 -13.49 6.80
CA THR A 149 6.80 -14.69 7.58
C THR A 149 6.17 -14.52 8.94
N LYS A 150 5.38 -15.49 9.35
CA LYS A 150 4.83 -15.45 10.69
C LYS A 150 5.94 -15.69 11.68
N MET A 151 5.89 -14.97 12.78
CA MET A 151 6.84 -15.24 13.85
C MET A 151 6.68 -16.64 14.35
N PRO A 152 7.76 -17.26 14.75
CA PRO A 152 7.68 -18.57 15.36
C PRO A 152 6.70 -18.47 16.52
N GLU A 153 5.91 -19.52 16.64
CA GLU A 153 4.91 -19.47 17.63
C GLU A 153 5.45 -19.82 18.97
N PHE A 154 5.93 -18.87 19.65
CA PHE A 154 6.43 -19.16 20.97
C PHE A 154 5.36 -19.64 21.89
N LYS A 155 4.17 -19.17 21.66
CA LYS A 155 3.14 -19.58 22.52
C LYS A 155 2.74 -20.96 22.30
N ILE A 156 3.09 -21.50 21.24
CA ILE A 156 2.72 -22.82 21.02
C ILE A 156 3.37 -23.61 21.98
N LYS A 157 4.34 -23.09 22.43
CA LYS A 157 4.93 -23.76 23.39
C LYS A 157 4.05 -23.90 24.48
N LYS A 158 3.18 -23.38 24.52
CA LYS A 158 2.42 -23.60 25.46
C LYS A 158 1.91 -24.76 25.47
N LYS A 159 2.13 -25.17 25.45
CA LYS A 159 1.68 -26.24 25.51
C LYS A 159 1.35 -26.50 26.24
#